data_aa5fd21f85866d72bd8de79e0a0859e6
#
_entry.id   aa5fd21f85866d72bd8de79e0a0859e6
#
_cell.length_a   1.000
_cell.length_b   1.000
_cell.length_c   1.000
_cell.angle_alpha   90.00
_cell.angle_beta   90.00
_cell.angle_gamma   90.00
#
_symmetry.space_group_name_H-M   'P 1'
#
loop_
_entity.id
_entity.type
_entity.pdbx_description
1 polymer ?
#
loop_
_entity_poly.entity_id
_entity_poly.type
_entity_poly.pdbx_seq_one_letter_code
_entity_poly.pdbx_strand_id
1 'polypeptide(L)'
;MNKDDYFDQNKLARINYLLTENIEDLFDALDIEYTRTHKMLMCACPIHGGDNKSAFNIYTEELPNGTVGNWKCRTHQCEEKFGNNPLAFLRGCLDLTWSKTVDWACNFLGISLDKLKSDTSSSDIEKRKFAASVRGLKTQAKERPAGITRSQVRDRLIVPCDYYINRGYSPEILDKYDVGFCNTKGKRMYKRAVVPIYDSSYEYAVGFTGRATFDDYKYKWVHNTGFLANDHLYNYWFAKEHIMNTGCVILVEGPGDVWRLEENGIHISVAMFGTELSDQQMSLLYGSGANSIIVLTDNDNAGEKASMKINEKCKRLFRMFFPKMNCSDVGELGSDDITSDIQPILEQAGIY
;
A
#
# COMPACT_ATOMS: atom_id res chain seq x y z
N MET A 1 -28.40 -17.13 -7.02
CA MET A 1 -27.07 -16.54 -6.79
C MET A 1 -27.06 -15.14 -7.37
N ASN A 2 -26.75 -14.15 -6.57
CA ASN A 2 -26.78 -12.75 -6.98
C ASN A 2 -25.55 -12.45 -7.86
N LYS A 3 -25.71 -11.67 -8.96
CA LYS A 3 -24.58 -11.30 -9.83
C LYS A 3 -23.46 -10.58 -9.07
N ASP A 4 -23.79 -9.87 -8.02
CA ASP A 4 -22.88 -9.11 -7.18
C ASP A 4 -21.89 -10.00 -6.39
N ASP A 5 -22.27 -11.25 -6.07
CA ASP A 5 -21.40 -12.21 -5.37
C ASP A 5 -20.15 -12.60 -6.17
N TYR A 6 -20.22 -12.62 -7.51
CA TYR A 6 -19.08 -12.95 -8.38
C TYR A 6 -18.02 -11.84 -8.48
N PHE A 7 -18.36 -10.66 -8.02
CA PHE A 7 -17.49 -9.49 -8.08
C PHE A 7 -17.09 -8.98 -6.69
N ASP A 8 -17.55 -9.67 -5.62
CA ASP A 8 -17.12 -9.38 -4.26
C ASP A 8 -15.62 -9.62 -4.13
N GLN A 9 -14.87 -8.54 -3.96
CA GLN A 9 -13.41 -8.54 -3.98
C GLN A 9 -12.80 -9.28 -2.79
N ASN A 10 -13.48 -9.30 -1.63
CA ASN A 10 -13.01 -10.04 -0.46
C ASN A 10 -13.15 -11.55 -0.70
N LYS A 11 -14.25 -11.97 -1.31
CA LYS A 11 -14.44 -13.36 -1.72
C LYS A 11 -13.41 -13.77 -2.78
N LEU A 12 -13.17 -12.93 -3.79
CA LEU A 12 -12.17 -13.18 -4.83
C LEU A 12 -10.75 -13.23 -4.29
N ALA A 13 -10.40 -12.33 -3.37
CA ALA A 13 -9.10 -12.37 -2.69
C ALA A 13 -8.91 -13.67 -1.89
N ARG A 14 -9.97 -14.15 -1.23
CA ARG A 14 -9.96 -15.41 -0.50
C ARG A 14 -9.78 -16.61 -1.42
N ILE A 15 -10.47 -16.63 -2.56
CA ILE A 15 -10.33 -17.69 -3.56
C ILE A 15 -8.90 -17.69 -4.12
N ASN A 16 -8.35 -16.52 -4.50
CA ASN A 16 -6.97 -16.41 -4.97
C ASN A 16 -5.96 -16.92 -3.95
N TYR A 17 -6.14 -16.59 -2.68
CA TYR A 17 -5.29 -17.10 -1.60
C TYR A 17 -5.36 -18.64 -1.53
N LEU A 18 -6.56 -19.22 -1.52
CA LEU A 18 -6.73 -20.67 -1.46
C LEU A 18 -6.19 -21.39 -2.69
N LEU A 19 -6.35 -20.81 -3.89
CA LEU A 19 -5.73 -21.33 -5.12
C LEU A 19 -4.20 -21.29 -5.04
N THR A 20 -3.63 -20.25 -4.44
CA THR A 20 -2.18 -20.15 -4.23
C THR A 20 -1.65 -21.22 -3.27
N GLU A 21 -2.37 -21.50 -2.19
CA GLU A 21 -2.00 -22.57 -1.24
C GLU A 21 -2.07 -23.97 -1.86
N ASN A 22 -2.93 -24.15 -2.87
CA ASN A 22 -3.15 -25.42 -3.55
C ASN A 22 -2.67 -25.36 -5.02
N ILE A 23 -1.61 -24.60 -5.30
CA ILE A 23 -1.20 -24.30 -6.68
C ILE A 23 -0.71 -25.52 -7.44
N GLU A 24 -0.06 -26.47 -6.79
CA GLU A 24 0.41 -27.73 -7.42
C GLU A 24 -0.77 -28.63 -7.74
N ASP A 25 -1.70 -28.80 -6.81
CA ASP A 25 -2.93 -29.55 -7.04
C ASP A 25 -3.77 -28.93 -8.17
N LEU A 26 -3.73 -27.60 -8.30
CA LEU A 26 -4.39 -26.89 -9.41
C LEU A 26 -3.75 -27.25 -10.75
N PHE A 27 -2.43 -27.32 -10.84
CA PHE A 27 -1.71 -27.71 -12.04
C PHE A 27 -2.02 -29.16 -12.43
N ASP A 28 -2.04 -30.05 -11.45
CA ASP A 28 -2.41 -31.44 -11.64
C ASP A 28 -3.87 -31.59 -12.11
N ALA A 29 -4.79 -30.83 -11.53
CA ALA A 29 -6.20 -30.81 -11.94
C ALA A 29 -6.44 -30.26 -13.36
N LEU A 30 -5.51 -29.43 -13.86
CA LEU A 30 -5.53 -28.88 -15.21
C LEU A 30 -4.71 -29.72 -16.22
N ASP A 31 -4.13 -30.85 -15.78
CA ASP A 31 -3.25 -31.71 -16.58
C ASP A 31 -2.05 -30.94 -17.19
N ILE A 32 -1.47 -30.03 -16.40
CA ILE A 32 -0.33 -29.21 -16.82
C ILE A 32 0.97 -29.79 -16.26
N GLU A 33 1.80 -30.32 -17.16
CA GLU A 33 3.16 -30.74 -16.80
C GLU A 33 4.02 -29.54 -16.46
N TYR A 34 4.67 -29.57 -15.28
CA TYR A 34 5.53 -28.48 -14.82
C TYR A 34 6.87 -28.97 -14.26
N THR A 35 7.82 -28.06 -14.23
CA THR A 35 9.09 -28.23 -13.52
C THR A 35 9.07 -27.34 -12.28
N ARG A 36 9.26 -27.94 -11.10
CA ARG A 36 9.38 -27.19 -9.85
C ARG A 36 10.81 -26.70 -9.64
N THR A 37 10.95 -25.43 -9.34
CA THR A 37 12.17 -24.85 -8.75
C THR A 37 11.91 -24.45 -7.32
N HIS A 38 12.93 -24.03 -6.60
CA HIS A 38 12.74 -23.55 -5.22
C HIS A 38 11.71 -22.42 -5.07
N LYS A 39 11.47 -21.62 -6.11
CA LYS A 39 10.70 -20.36 -6.02
C LYS A 39 9.49 -20.29 -6.95
N MET A 40 9.35 -21.21 -7.88
CA MET A 40 8.29 -21.16 -8.89
C MET A 40 8.05 -22.50 -9.54
N LEU A 41 6.85 -22.66 -10.11
CA LEU A 41 6.56 -23.68 -11.09
C LEU A 41 6.77 -23.09 -12.49
N MET A 42 7.37 -23.86 -13.39
CA MET A 42 7.64 -23.47 -14.79
C MET A 42 7.06 -24.52 -15.73
N CYS A 43 6.44 -24.05 -16.81
CA CYS A 43 5.90 -24.91 -17.85
C CYS A 43 5.85 -24.21 -19.22
N ALA A 44 5.47 -24.94 -20.26
CA ALA A 44 4.95 -24.31 -21.47
C ALA A 44 3.67 -23.54 -21.12
N CYS A 45 3.44 -22.39 -21.77
CA CYS A 45 2.29 -21.57 -21.40
C CYS A 45 0.98 -22.27 -21.80
N PRO A 46 0.13 -22.65 -20.82
CA PRO A 46 -1.11 -23.36 -21.11
C PRO A 46 -2.20 -22.48 -21.72
N ILE A 47 -2.00 -21.14 -21.72
CA ILE A 47 -3.01 -20.19 -22.20
C ILE A 47 -2.94 -20.02 -23.73
N HIS A 48 -1.75 -19.84 -24.29
CA HIS A 48 -1.60 -19.67 -25.76
C HIS A 48 -1.07 -20.90 -26.46
N GLY A 49 -0.71 -21.93 -25.70
CA GLY A 49 0.00 -23.10 -26.24
C GLY A 49 1.45 -22.77 -26.62
N GLY A 50 2.30 -23.74 -26.71
CA GLY A 50 3.68 -23.56 -27.12
C GLY A 50 4.57 -24.65 -26.54
N ASP A 51 5.78 -24.78 -27.07
CA ASP A 51 6.75 -25.82 -26.73
C ASP A 51 7.83 -25.37 -25.73
N ASN A 52 7.91 -24.07 -25.47
CA ASN A 52 8.90 -23.52 -24.55
C ASN A 52 8.53 -23.80 -23.09
N LYS A 53 9.12 -24.83 -22.50
CA LYS A 53 8.89 -25.29 -21.12
C LYS A 53 9.26 -24.26 -20.03
N SER A 54 9.88 -23.14 -20.35
CA SER A 54 10.20 -22.04 -19.42
C SER A 54 9.40 -20.74 -19.68
N ALA A 55 8.47 -20.79 -20.63
CA ALA A 55 7.71 -19.60 -21.05
C ALA A 55 6.75 -19.09 -19.95
N PHE A 56 6.12 -20.00 -19.22
CA PHE A 56 5.20 -19.69 -18.14
C PHE A 56 5.86 -19.93 -16.78
N ASN A 57 5.68 -18.98 -15.87
CA ASN A 57 6.21 -19.07 -14.50
C ASN A 57 5.15 -18.57 -13.51
N ILE A 58 4.85 -19.38 -12.49
CA ILE A 58 4.03 -18.97 -11.35
C ILE A 58 4.85 -19.08 -10.07
N TYR A 59 4.82 -18.05 -9.24
CA TYR A 59 5.67 -17.96 -8.05
C TYR A 59 5.05 -18.68 -6.86
N THR A 60 5.79 -19.62 -6.28
CA THR A 60 5.41 -20.40 -5.09
C THR A 60 6.05 -19.87 -3.81
N GLU A 61 7.06 -19.00 -3.94
CA GLU A 61 7.71 -18.30 -2.84
C GLU A 61 7.84 -16.81 -3.15
N GLU A 62 8.02 -16.01 -2.10
CA GLU A 62 8.22 -14.57 -2.26
C GLU A 62 9.55 -14.27 -2.94
N LEU A 63 9.48 -13.48 -3.98
CA LEU A 63 10.64 -12.89 -4.65
C LEU A 63 10.68 -11.39 -4.39
N PRO A 64 11.86 -10.75 -4.50
CA PRO A 64 11.94 -9.29 -4.42
C PRO A 64 10.98 -8.55 -5.37
N ASN A 65 10.61 -9.19 -6.48
CA ASN A 65 9.77 -8.64 -7.55
C ASN A 65 8.52 -9.48 -7.86
N GLY A 66 8.11 -10.40 -6.98
CA GLY A 66 6.97 -11.29 -7.24
C GLY A 66 6.23 -11.72 -6.00
N THR A 67 4.90 -11.61 -6.04
CA THR A 67 4.00 -12.11 -4.99
C THR A 67 3.70 -13.57 -5.22
N VAL A 68 3.61 -14.35 -4.16
CA VAL A 68 3.20 -15.77 -4.23
C VAL A 68 1.85 -15.88 -4.94
N GLY A 69 1.74 -16.82 -5.88
CA GLY A 69 0.57 -17.00 -6.74
C GLY A 69 0.55 -16.12 -7.99
N ASN A 70 1.40 -15.10 -8.10
CA ASN A 70 1.51 -14.31 -9.32
C ASN A 70 2.21 -15.13 -10.43
N TRP A 71 1.78 -14.90 -11.66
CA TRP A 71 2.33 -15.60 -12.81
C TRP A 71 2.70 -14.66 -13.96
N LYS A 72 3.53 -15.16 -14.84
CA LYS A 72 3.99 -14.43 -16.02
C LYS A 72 4.22 -15.37 -17.21
N CYS A 73 3.77 -14.95 -18.38
CA CYS A 73 4.12 -15.56 -19.66
C CYS A 73 5.20 -14.73 -20.37
N ARG A 74 6.39 -15.28 -20.54
CA ARG A 74 7.56 -14.56 -21.08
C ARG A 74 7.54 -14.40 -22.60
N THR A 75 6.68 -15.13 -23.31
CA THR A 75 6.64 -15.14 -24.78
C THR A 75 5.51 -14.28 -25.34
N HIS A 76 4.31 -14.38 -24.78
CA HIS A 76 3.11 -13.69 -25.30
C HIS A 76 2.47 -12.76 -24.29
N GLN A 77 3.09 -12.57 -23.11
CA GLN A 77 2.59 -11.65 -22.08
C GLN A 77 1.10 -11.85 -21.77
N CYS A 78 0.66 -13.12 -21.68
CA CYS A 78 -0.74 -13.48 -21.48
C CYS A 78 -1.35 -12.84 -20.22
N GLU A 79 -0.52 -12.54 -19.21
CA GLU A 79 -0.92 -11.83 -17.99
C GLU A 79 -1.44 -10.41 -18.25
N GLU A 80 -1.05 -9.77 -19.35
CA GLU A 80 -1.58 -8.45 -19.73
C GLU A 80 -3.04 -8.50 -20.13
N LYS A 81 -3.47 -9.64 -20.74
CA LYS A 81 -4.84 -9.86 -21.16
C LYS A 81 -5.75 -10.34 -20.03
N PHE A 82 -5.26 -11.22 -19.17
CA PHE A 82 -6.08 -11.92 -18.18
C PHE A 82 -5.90 -11.40 -16.75
N GLY A 83 -4.75 -10.77 -16.43
CA GLY A 83 -4.28 -10.47 -15.07
C GLY A 83 -3.27 -11.52 -14.60
N ASN A 84 -2.59 -11.27 -13.47
CA ASN A 84 -1.46 -12.08 -13.02
C ASN A 84 -1.71 -12.90 -11.74
N ASN A 85 -2.95 -12.98 -11.26
CA ASN A 85 -3.32 -13.77 -10.09
C ASN A 85 -3.82 -15.18 -10.48
N PRO A 86 -3.96 -16.14 -9.53
CA PRO A 86 -4.37 -17.50 -9.82
C PRO A 86 -5.73 -17.64 -10.52
N LEU A 87 -6.73 -16.83 -10.15
CA LEU A 87 -8.02 -16.83 -10.85
C LEU A 87 -7.90 -16.36 -12.30
N ALA A 88 -7.06 -15.36 -12.55
CA ALA A 88 -6.80 -14.87 -13.89
C ALA A 88 -6.05 -15.93 -14.74
N PHE A 89 -5.11 -16.66 -14.13
CA PHE A 89 -4.45 -17.82 -14.75
C PHE A 89 -5.48 -18.88 -15.13
N LEU A 90 -6.31 -19.29 -14.19
CA LEU A 90 -7.35 -20.28 -14.39
C LEU A 90 -8.33 -19.87 -15.50
N ARG A 91 -8.73 -18.60 -15.53
CA ARG A 91 -9.56 -18.03 -16.57
C ARG A 91 -8.93 -18.14 -17.96
N GLY A 92 -7.63 -17.86 -18.04
CA GLY A 92 -6.88 -17.96 -19.30
C GLY A 92 -6.72 -19.39 -19.78
N CYS A 93 -6.45 -20.33 -18.87
CA CYS A 93 -6.29 -21.76 -19.21
C CYS A 93 -7.58 -22.39 -19.70
N LEU A 94 -8.70 -22.08 -19.07
CA LEU A 94 -9.99 -22.71 -19.36
C LEU A 94 -10.83 -21.94 -20.39
N ASP A 95 -10.38 -20.75 -20.79
CA ASP A 95 -11.12 -19.83 -21.69
C ASP A 95 -12.57 -19.61 -21.23
N LEU A 96 -12.77 -19.41 -19.92
CA LEU A 96 -14.07 -19.26 -19.32
C LEU A 96 -14.44 -17.78 -19.10
N THR A 97 -15.74 -17.52 -19.00
CA THR A 97 -16.22 -16.24 -18.45
C THR A 97 -15.86 -16.15 -16.98
N TRP A 98 -15.79 -14.91 -16.45
CA TRP A 98 -15.38 -14.66 -15.06
C TRP A 98 -16.20 -15.45 -14.04
N SER A 99 -17.54 -15.43 -14.17
CA SER A 99 -18.41 -16.16 -13.24
C SER A 99 -18.17 -17.68 -13.27
N LYS A 100 -18.02 -18.26 -14.47
CA LYS A 100 -17.69 -19.69 -14.62
C LYS A 100 -16.34 -20.06 -14.05
N THR A 101 -15.36 -19.15 -14.14
CA THR A 101 -14.03 -19.34 -13.53
C THR A 101 -14.12 -19.39 -12.01
N VAL A 102 -14.90 -18.49 -11.42
CA VAL A 102 -15.13 -18.45 -9.96
C VAL A 102 -15.86 -19.73 -9.52
N ASP A 103 -16.91 -20.15 -10.24
CA ASP A 103 -17.63 -21.39 -9.95
C ASP A 103 -16.72 -22.61 -10.01
N TRP A 104 -15.88 -22.69 -11.05
CA TRP A 104 -14.91 -23.78 -11.21
C TRP A 104 -13.91 -23.79 -10.05
N ALA A 105 -13.34 -22.64 -9.70
CA ALA A 105 -12.41 -22.50 -8.59
C ALA A 105 -13.05 -22.88 -7.24
N CYS A 106 -14.29 -22.49 -7.00
CA CYS A 106 -15.04 -22.88 -5.81
C CYS A 106 -15.25 -24.39 -5.74
N ASN A 107 -15.60 -25.03 -6.87
CA ASN A 107 -15.76 -26.48 -6.93
C ASN A 107 -14.44 -27.20 -6.69
N PHE A 108 -13.36 -26.76 -7.31
CA PHE A 108 -12.01 -27.32 -7.10
C PHE A 108 -11.58 -27.24 -5.63
N LEU A 109 -11.81 -26.10 -4.99
CA LEU A 109 -11.46 -25.86 -3.60
C LEU A 109 -12.46 -26.50 -2.59
N GLY A 110 -13.58 -27.08 -3.06
CA GLY A 110 -14.63 -27.64 -2.21
C GLY A 110 -15.34 -26.58 -1.35
N ILE A 111 -15.42 -25.33 -1.82
CA ILE A 111 -16.02 -24.21 -1.09
C ILE A 111 -17.29 -23.71 -1.79
N SER A 112 -18.20 -23.09 -1.02
CA SER A 112 -19.39 -22.42 -1.56
C SER A 112 -19.21 -20.91 -1.53
N LEU A 113 -19.44 -20.25 -2.67
CA LEU A 113 -19.32 -18.79 -2.79
C LEU A 113 -20.27 -18.05 -1.81
N ASP A 114 -21.47 -18.61 -1.58
CA ASP A 114 -22.48 -18.05 -0.66
C ASP A 114 -22.04 -18.16 0.82
N LYS A 115 -21.19 -19.14 1.13
CA LYS A 115 -20.66 -19.37 2.48
C LYS A 115 -19.33 -18.65 2.73
N LEU A 116 -18.69 -18.13 1.69
CA LEU A 116 -17.57 -17.21 1.83
C LEU A 116 -18.13 -15.89 2.33
N LYS A 117 -18.17 -15.75 3.66
CA LYS A 117 -18.56 -14.47 4.29
C LYS A 117 -17.55 -13.40 3.86
N SER A 118 -18.03 -12.19 3.69
CA SER A 118 -17.24 -10.97 3.56
C SER A 118 -16.45 -10.62 4.84
N ASP A 119 -16.62 -11.42 5.89
CA ASP A 119 -15.88 -11.26 7.13
C ASP A 119 -14.39 -11.54 6.87
N THR A 120 -13.60 -10.51 6.96
CA THR A 120 -12.18 -10.63 7.30
C THR A 120 -12.14 -11.40 8.64
N SER A 121 -11.98 -12.72 8.58
CA SER A 121 -11.99 -13.51 9.80
C SER A 121 -10.80 -13.06 10.66
N SER A 122 -10.95 -13.12 11.98
CA SER A 122 -9.84 -12.87 12.92
C SER A 122 -8.59 -13.70 12.53
N SER A 123 -8.78 -14.87 11.97
CA SER A 123 -7.75 -15.75 11.43
C SER A 123 -7.01 -15.14 10.22
N ASP A 124 -7.68 -14.43 9.33
CA ASP A 124 -7.02 -13.81 8.16
C ASP A 124 -6.28 -12.52 8.56
N ILE A 125 -6.79 -11.83 9.56
CA ILE A 125 -6.08 -10.71 10.21
C ILE A 125 -4.83 -11.24 10.91
N GLU A 126 -4.89 -12.36 11.63
CA GLU A 126 -3.73 -12.98 12.29
C GLU A 126 -2.70 -13.49 11.28
N LYS A 127 -3.13 -14.09 10.16
CA LYS A 127 -2.23 -14.53 9.09
C LYS A 127 -1.56 -13.34 8.40
N ARG A 128 -2.29 -12.25 8.15
CA ARG A 128 -1.70 -11.00 7.62
C ARG A 128 -0.70 -10.40 8.61
N LYS A 129 -1.04 -10.36 9.91
CA LYS A 129 -0.14 -9.92 10.99
C LYS A 129 1.12 -10.78 11.04
N PHE A 130 0.99 -12.09 10.95
CA PHE A 130 2.12 -13.02 10.93
C PHE A 130 2.99 -12.83 9.68
N ALA A 131 2.38 -12.79 8.49
CA ALA A 131 3.11 -12.57 7.25
C ALA A 131 3.84 -11.21 7.22
N ALA A 132 3.18 -10.14 7.68
CA ALA A 132 3.81 -8.82 7.80
C ALA A 132 4.93 -8.79 8.86
N SER A 133 4.77 -9.53 9.96
CA SER A 133 5.78 -9.69 10.99
C SER A 133 7.03 -10.40 10.46
N VAL A 134 6.87 -11.50 9.71
CA VAL A 134 7.98 -12.23 9.08
C VAL A 134 8.69 -11.38 8.01
N ARG A 135 7.94 -10.59 7.24
CA ARG A 135 8.49 -9.64 6.27
C ARG A 135 9.26 -8.51 6.95
N GLY A 136 8.70 -7.98 8.05
CA GLY A 136 9.35 -6.95 8.85
C GLY A 136 10.66 -7.39 9.49
N LEU A 137 10.80 -8.66 9.85
CA LEU A 137 12.06 -9.22 10.40
C LEU A 137 13.21 -9.20 9.37
N LYS A 138 12.92 -9.35 8.08
CA LYS A 138 13.94 -9.27 7.01
C LYS A 138 14.42 -7.83 6.74
N THR A 139 13.61 -6.83 7.08
CA THR A 139 13.96 -5.41 6.90
C THR A 139 14.59 -4.76 8.15
N GLN A 140 14.53 -5.39 9.31
CA GLN A 140 15.03 -4.83 10.58
C GLN A 140 16.52 -5.07 10.87
N ALA A 141 17.29 -5.67 9.96
CA ALA A 141 18.70 -6.02 10.17
C ALA A 141 19.69 -4.84 10.00
N LYS A 142 19.24 -3.59 9.85
CA LYS A 142 20.12 -2.42 9.96
C LYS A 142 20.12 -1.90 11.39
N GLU A 143 21.32 -1.83 12.00
CA GLU A 143 21.51 -1.21 13.31
C GLU A 143 20.80 0.14 13.36
N ARG A 144 19.97 0.35 14.39
CA ARG A 144 19.27 1.61 14.62
C ARG A 144 20.31 2.67 14.95
N PRO A 145 20.42 3.77 14.21
CA PRO A 145 21.17 4.91 14.70
C PRO A 145 20.54 5.37 16.03
N ALA A 146 21.36 5.80 16.99
CA ALA A 146 20.89 6.37 18.25
C ALA A 146 19.98 7.57 17.95
N GLY A 147 18.68 7.35 17.95
CA GLY A 147 17.66 8.33 17.62
C GLY A 147 17.44 9.31 18.76
N ILE A 148 16.85 10.47 18.47
CA ILE A 148 16.36 11.41 19.48
C ILE A 148 15.03 10.87 19.99
N THR A 149 14.86 10.79 21.33
CA THR A 149 13.60 10.31 21.91
C THR A 149 12.46 11.28 21.63
N ARG A 150 11.23 10.77 21.61
CA ARG A 150 10.02 11.58 21.42
C ARG A 150 9.92 12.74 22.45
N SER A 151 10.25 12.49 23.71
CA SER A 151 10.32 13.53 24.74
C SER A 151 11.31 14.62 24.36
N GLN A 152 12.53 14.24 23.96
CA GLN A 152 13.55 15.20 23.53
C GLN A 152 13.17 15.99 22.26
N VAL A 153 12.33 15.42 21.39
CA VAL A 153 11.75 16.13 20.24
C VAL A 153 10.83 17.24 20.75
N ARG A 154 9.89 16.88 21.61
CA ARG A 154 8.92 17.84 22.20
C ARG A 154 9.61 18.96 22.99
N ASP A 155 10.68 18.65 23.72
CA ASP A 155 11.47 19.64 24.47
C ASP A 155 12.18 20.67 23.58
N ARG A 156 12.38 20.36 22.30
CA ARG A 156 13.12 21.21 21.34
C ARG A 156 12.23 21.97 20.37
N LEU A 157 10.94 21.69 20.37
CA LEU A 157 9.95 22.28 19.48
C LEU A 157 8.86 22.97 20.29
N ILE A 158 8.29 24.02 19.74
CA ILE A 158 7.06 24.62 20.24
C ILE A 158 5.91 23.88 19.58
N VAL A 159 5.26 22.99 20.32
CA VAL A 159 4.16 22.14 19.87
C VAL A 159 2.86 22.57 20.56
N PRO A 160 1.74 22.69 19.85
CA PRO A 160 1.56 22.58 18.40
C PRO A 160 2.11 23.78 17.62
N CYS A 161 2.31 23.60 16.30
CA CYS A 161 2.88 24.63 15.44
C CYS A 161 1.81 25.59 14.90
N ASP A 162 1.85 26.87 15.33
CA ASP A 162 0.92 27.92 14.89
C ASP A 162 0.83 28.08 13.36
N TYR A 163 1.93 27.85 12.66
CA TYR A 163 1.96 27.91 11.20
C TYR A 163 0.92 26.97 10.55
N TYR A 164 0.76 25.77 11.08
CA TYR A 164 -0.21 24.80 10.57
C TYR A 164 -1.61 25.01 11.15
N ILE A 165 -1.73 25.53 12.38
CA ILE A 165 -3.03 25.98 12.93
C ILE A 165 -3.64 27.05 12.00
N ASN A 166 -2.82 28.03 11.61
CA ASN A 166 -3.25 29.09 10.68
C ASN A 166 -3.57 28.59 9.26
N ARG A 167 -3.19 27.36 8.93
CA ARG A 167 -3.54 26.67 7.69
C ARG A 167 -4.73 25.72 7.84
N GLY A 168 -5.42 25.76 8.98
CA GLY A 168 -6.66 25.03 9.22
C GLY A 168 -6.50 23.59 9.73
N TYR A 169 -5.35 23.23 10.30
CA TYR A 169 -5.18 21.95 11.00
C TYR A 169 -5.50 22.14 12.49
N SER A 170 -6.14 21.14 13.10
CA SER A 170 -6.47 21.20 14.52
C SER A 170 -5.21 21.11 15.41
N PRO A 171 -5.19 21.84 16.56
CA PRO A 171 -4.10 21.69 17.51
C PRO A 171 -3.90 20.26 17.99
N GLU A 172 -4.98 19.50 18.13
CA GLU A 172 -5.00 18.11 18.59
C GLU A 172 -4.24 17.19 17.64
N ILE A 173 -4.45 17.35 16.32
CA ILE A 173 -3.75 16.54 15.33
C ILE A 173 -2.26 16.88 15.30
N LEU A 174 -1.93 18.16 15.38
CA LEU A 174 -0.54 18.61 15.38
C LEU A 174 0.19 18.16 16.66
N ASP A 175 -0.48 18.15 17.79
CA ASP A 175 0.05 17.63 19.06
C ASP A 175 0.26 16.11 18.99
N LYS A 176 -0.71 15.36 18.44
CA LYS A 176 -0.61 13.90 18.23
C LYS A 176 0.66 13.52 17.47
N TYR A 177 1.01 14.29 16.44
CA TYR A 177 2.17 14.04 15.58
C TYR A 177 3.42 14.84 15.97
N ASP A 178 3.42 15.54 17.13
CA ASP A 178 4.51 16.37 17.62
C ASP A 178 4.99 17.43 16.61
N VAL A 179 4.07 17.95 15.82
CA VAL A 179 4.37 18.96 14.81
C VAL A 179 4.59 20.30 15.49
N GLY A 180 5.83 20.78 15.44
CA GLY A 180 6.21 21.95 16.20
C GLY A 180 7.07 22.96 15.44
N PHE A 181 7.22 24.13 16.00
CA PHE A 181 8.07 25.19 15.46
C PHE A 181 9.46 25.16 16.10
N CYS A 182 10.51 25.17 15.28
CA CYS A 182 11.90 25.22 15.76
C CYS A 182 12.40 26.65 15.85
N ASN A 183 12.59 27.16 17.07
CA ASN A 183 13.12 28.52 17.33
C ASN A 183 14.60 28.54 17.78
N THR A 184 15.31 27.42 17.66
CA THR A 184 16.72 27.32 18.08
C THR A 184 17.64 27.83 16.99
N LYS A 185 18.27 29.00 17.21
CA LYS A 185 19.25 29.58 16.28
C LYS A 185 20.44 28.64 16.00
N GLY A 186 20.94 28.66 14.77
CA GLY A 186 22.09 27.83 14.35
C GLY A 186 21.73 26.38 14.03
N LYS A 187 20.48 25.95 14.18
CA LYS A 187 20.02 24.63 13.76
C LYS A 187 19.49 24.68 12.32
N ARG A 188 19.62 23.57 11.59
CA ARG A 188 19.12 23.43 10.21
C ARG A 188 17.61 23.69 10.10
N MET A 189 16.87 23.36 11.16
CA MET A 189 15.42 23.54 11.23
C MET A 189 15.00 24.91 11.84
N TYR A 190 15.93 25.82 12.06
CA TYR A 190 15.61 27.15 12.62
C TYR A 190 14.54 27.87 11.78
N LYS A 191 13.54 28.42 12.43
CA LYS A 191 12.37 29.11 11.84
C LYS A 191 11.60 28.23 10.85
N ARG A 192 11.47 26.93 11.12
CA ARG A 192 10.66 26.01 10.33
C ARG A 192 9.59 25.35 11.19
N ALA A 193 8.47 25.06 10.55
CA ALA A 193 7.51 24.09 11.04
C ALA A 193 8.11 22.70 10.80
N VAL A 194 8.37 21.98 11.88
CA VAL A 194 9.11 20.71 11.89
C VAL A 194 8.15 19.56 12.11
N VAL A 195 8.28 18.56 11.28
CA VAL A 195 7.53 17.31 11.31
C VAL A 195 8.50 16.19 11.65
N PRO A 196 8.39 15.56 12.83
CA PRO A 196 9.20 14.40 13.18
C PRO A 196 8.72 13.15 12.43
N ILE A 197 9.66 12.27 12.11
CA ILE A 197 9.40 10.94 11.56
C ILE A 197 9.91 9.93 12.57
N TYR A 198 9.02 9.06 13.06
CA TYR A 198 9.32 8.10 14.12
C TYR A 198 9.59 6.70 13.59
N ASP A 199 10.29 5.89 14.39
CA ASP A 199 10.46 4.46 14.18
C ASP A 199 9.19 3.67 14.59
N SER A 200 9.28 2.35 14.48
CA SER A 200 8.15 1.45 14.79
C SER A 200 7.72 1.45 16.26
N SER A 201 8.55 1.95 17.15
CA SER A 201 8.22 2.02 18.59
C SER A 201 7.52 3.33 18.97
N TYR A 202 7.57 4.34 18.10
CA TYR A 202 7.16 5.70 18.42
C TYR A 202 7.97 6.38 19.52
N GLU A 203 9.06 5.78 19.93
CA GLU A 203 9.91 6.30 20.98
C GLU A 203 11.08 7.13 20.45
N TYR A 204 11.51 6.85 19.21
CA TYR A 204 12.68 7.47 18.60
C TYR A 204 12.38 8.09 17.24
N ALA A 205 12.75 9.37 17.08
CA ALA A 205 12.72 10.02 15.79
C ALA A 205 13.89 9.54 14.92
N VAL A 206 13.56 9.02 13.73
CA VAL A 206 14.53 8.59 12.71
C VAL A 206 14.88 9.72 11.75
N GLY A 207 14.04 10.76 11.69
CA GLY A 207 14.23 11.91 10.84
C GLY A 207 13.30 13.07 11.15
N PHE A 208 13.58 14.18 10.46
CA PHE A 208 12.79 15.39 10.52
C PHE A 208 12.66 16.00 9.14
N THR A 209 11.48 16.45 8.79
CA THR A 209 11.28 17.38 7.69
C THR A 209 10.78 18.71 8.20
N GLY A 210 11.19 19.80 7.56
CA GLY A 210 10.86 21.14 8.02
C GLY A 210 10.42 22.06 6.89
N ARG A 211 9.21 22.61 7.00
CA ARG A 211 8.66 23.59 6.08
C ARG A 211 9.08 24.99 6.49
N ALA A 212 9.56 25.79 5.54
CA ALA A 212 9.79 27.21 5.76
C ALA A 212 8.46 27.91 6.14
N THR A 213 8.50 28.73 7.19
CA THR A 213 7.33 29.50 7.63
C THR A 213 7.32 30.93 7.08
N PHE A 214 8.30 31.27 6.24
CA PHE A 214 8.47 32.56 5.57
C PHE A 214 8.76 32.34 4.08
N ASP A 215 8.34 33.24 3.23
CA ASP A 215 8.47 33.12 1.76
C ASP A 215 9.91 33.30 1.23
N ASP A 216 10.78 34.01 1.98
CA ASP A 216 12.17 34.31 1.57
C ASP A 216 13.15 33.14 1.67
N TYR A 217 12.69 31.95 2.08
CA TYR A 217 13.57 30.78 2.14
C TYR A 217 13.78 30.16 0.76
N LYS A 218 15.07 29.96 0.39
CA LYS A 218 15.48 29.33 -0.87
C LYS A 218 14.83 27.93 -1.09
N TYR A 219 14.63 27.18 0.01
CA TYR A 219 14.02 25.85 -0.03
C TYR A 219 12.79 25.80 0.87
N LYS A 220 11.63 25.57 0.28
CA LYS A 220 10.35 25.44 0.99
C LYS A 220 10.38 24.28 1.99
N TRP A 221 10.91 23.14 1.59
CA TRP A 221 11.08 21.96 2.42
C TRP A 221 12.56 21.56 2.53
N VAL A 222 12.97 21.10 3.71
CA VAL A 222 14.28 20.50 3.95
C VAL A 222 14.16 19.32 4.90
N HIS A 223 15.02 18.34 4.73
CA HIS A 223 15.20 17.25 5.68
C HIS A 223 16.45 17.50 6.55
N ASN A 224 16.50 16.87 7.73
CA ASN A 224 17.73 16.88 8.52
C ASN A 224 18.85 16.11 7.81
N THR A 225 20.08 16.41 8.15
CA THR A 225 21.24 15.70 7.58
C THR A 225 21.19 14.22 7.96
N GLY A 226 21.42 13.36 6.97
CA GLY A 226 21.44 11.90 7.14
C GLY A 226 20.06 11.22 7.07
N PHE A 227 18.96 11.96 7.04
CA PHE A 227 17.63 11.37 6.80
C PHE A 227 17.43 11.13 5.29
N LEU A 228 17.13 9.89 4.95
CA LEU A 228 16.83 9.47 3.58
C LEU A 228 15.31 9.29 3.46
N ALA A 229 14.62 10.34 3.00
CA ALA A 229 13.15 10.35 2.87
C ALA A 229 12.63 9.17 2.03
N ASN A 230 13.39 8.77 1.02
CA ASN A 230 13.06 7.64 0.14
C ASN A 230 13.08 6.26 0.83
N ASP A 231 13.65 6.16 2.03
CA ASP A 231 13.66 4.91 2.80
C ASP A 231 12.45 4.80 3.74
N HIS A 232 11.62 5.84 3.82
CA HIS A 232 10.53 5.93 4.77
C HIS A 232 9.23 6.34 4.11
N LEU A 233 8.10 5.92 4.73
CA LEU A 233 6.78 6.49 4.50
C LEU A 233 6.34 7.21 5.78
N TYR A 234 5.93 8.47 5.66
CA TYR A 234 5.38 9.20 6.81
C TYR A 234 4.11 8.51 7.31
N ASN A 235 3.92 8.49 8.61
CA ASN A 235 2.78 7.84 9.29
C ASN A 235 2.72 6.30 9.17
N TYR A 236 3.71 5.66 8.54
CA TYR A 236 3.65 4.22 8.26
C TYR A 236 3.36 3.37 9.50
N TRP A 237 4.02 3.67 10.61
CA TRP A 237 3.92 2.86 11.82
C TRP A 237 2.61 3.07 12.56
N PHE A 238 2.02 4.27 12.54
CA PHE A 238 0.67 4.53 13.06
C PHE A 238 -0.40 3.86 12.20
N ALA A 239 -0.29 4.02 10.90
CA ALA A 239 -1.26 3.49 9.96
C ALA A 239 -1.19 1.96 9.82
N LYS A 240 -0.03 1.34 10.14
CA LYS A 240 0.25 -0.06 9.82
C LYS A 240 -0.78 -1.05 10.37
N GLU A 241 -1.23 -0.87 11.60
CA GLU A 241 -2.25 -1.76 12.18
C GLU A 241 -3.61 -1.58 11.48
N HIS A 242 -4.00 -0.33 11.19
CA HIS A 242 -5.23 -0.02 10.47
C HIS A 242 -5.18 -0.54 9.03
N ILE A 243 -4.04 -0.35 8.33
CA ILE A 243 -3.80 -0.91 6.99
C ILE A 243 -3.93 -2.43 7.00
N MET A 244 -3.33 -3.09 7.98
CA MET A 244 -3.36 -4.55 8.10
C MET A 244 -4.78 -5.07 8.35
N ASN A 245 -5.57 -4.36 9.16
CA ASN A 245 -6.94 -4.72 9.48
C ASN A 245 -7.88 -4.53 8.27
N THR A 246 -7.71 -3.44 7.52
CA THR A 246 -8.53 -3.11 6.35
C THR A 246 -8.03 -3.74 5.06
N GLY A 247 -6.73 -4.05 4.95
CA GLY A 247 -6.08 -4.49 3.71
C GLY A 247 -5.93 -3.38 2.68
N CYS A 248 -6.09 -2.11 3.06
CA CYS A 248 -5.99 -0.97 2.18
C CYS A 248 -5.09 0.12 2.75
N VAL A 249 -4.39 0.84 1.88
CA VAL A 249 -3.58 2.01 2.22
C VAL A 249 -3.92 3.17 1.31
N ILE A 250 -3.98 4.37 1.88
CA ILE A 250 -4.06 5.62 1.10
C ILE A 250 -2.65 6.19 0.99
N LEU A 251 -2.19 6.40 -0.22
CA LEU A 251 -0.88 6.96 -0.53
C LEU A 251 -1.04 8.41 -0.94
N VAL A 252 -0.41 9.32 -0.20
CA VAL A 252 -0.45 10.77 -0.41
C VAL A 252 0.96 11.35 -0.57
N GLU A 253 1.07 12.62 -0.93
CA GLU A 253 2.36 13.27 -1.19
C GLU A 253 3.06 13.73 0.09
N GLY A 254 2.36 14.38 1.00
CA GLY A 254 2.93 15.06 2.15
C GLY A 254 2.28 14.78 3.50
N PRO A 255 2.96 15.17 4.60
CA PRO A 255 2.42 14.99 5.95
C PRO A 255 1.10 15.71 6.20
N GLY A 256 0.87 16.86 5.58
CA GLY A 256 -0.38 17.62 5.71
C GLY A 256 -1.59 16.82 5.26
N ASP A 257 -1.44 16.09 4.16
CA ASP A 257 -2.51 15.26 3.60
C ASP A 257 -2.90 14.15 4.57
N VAL A 258 -1.89 13.54 5.21
CA VAL A 258 -2.10 12.53 6.26
C VAL A 258 -2.89 13.12 7.42
N TRP A 259 -2.54 14.30 7.90
CA TRP A 259 -3.25 14.92 9.02
C TRP A 259 -4.69 15.24 8.67
N ARG A 260 -4.94 15.72 7.44
CA ARG A 260 -6.30 16.02 6.97
C ARG A 260 -7.18 14.76 6.93
N LEU A 261 -6.66 13.66 6.43
CA LEU A 261 -7.37 12.38 6.42
C LEU A 261 -7.59 11.86 7.85
N GLU A 262 -6.60 11.98 8.71
CA GLU A 262 -6.65 11.56 10.12
C GLU A 262 -7.70 12.35 10.93
N GLU A 263 -7.82 13.69 10.71
CA GLU A 263 -8.85 14.53 11.32
C GLU A 263 -10.27 14.07 10.97
N ASN A 264 -10.43 13.39 9.85
CA ASN A 264 -11.70 12.86 9.38
C ASN A 264 -11.86 11.34 9.64
N GLY A 265 -11.06 10.78 10.57
CA GLY A 265 -11.20 9.38 10.99
C GLY A 265 -10.62 8.36 10.01
N ILE A 266 -9.84 8.78 9.01
CA ILE A 266 -9.20 7.90 8.03
C ILE A 266 -7.75 7.61 8.46
N HIS A 267 -7.54 6.45 9.10
CA HIS A 267 -6.28 6.08 9.76
C HIS A 267 -5.33 5.22 8.94
N ILE A 268 -5.58 5.07 7.63
CA ILE A 268 -4.83 4.19 6.72
C ILE A 268 -3.93 4.96 5.74
N SER A 269 -3.69 6.26 5.99
CA SER A 269 -2.92 7.10 5.08
C SER A 269 -1.44 7.14 5.41
N VAL A 270 -0.60 7.17 4.38
CA VAL A 270 0.86 7.32 4.47
C VAL A 270 1.37 8.27 3.39
N ALA A 271 2.44 9.05 3.68
CA ALA A 271 2.98 9.99 2.70
C ALA A 271 4.38 9.60 2.20
N MET A 272 4.64 9.91 0.91
CA MET A 272 5.88 9.61 0.20
C MET A 272 6.98 10.66 0.39
N PHE A 273 6.69 11.82 0.92
CA PHE A 273 7.56 13.02 0.93
C PHE A 273 7.82 13.63 -0.45
N GLY A 274 6.93 13.45 -1.39
CA GLY A 274 7.01 13.96 -2.77
C GLY A 274 6.19 13.12 -3.73
N THR A 275 6.47 13.27 -5.02
CA THR A 275 5.69 12.69 -6.13
C THR A 275 6.24 11.36 -6.66
N GLU A 276 7.30 10.81 -6.07
CA GLU A 276 7.94 9.60 -6.55
C GLU A 276 8.02 8.53 -5.47
N LEU A 277 7.48 7.35 -5.78
CA LEU A 277 7.53 6.19 -4.90
C LEU A 277 8.84 5.41 -5.12
N SER A 278 9.70 5.35 -4.11
CA SER A 278 10.97 4.60 -4.16
C SER A 278 10.75 3.08 -4.05
N ASP A 279 11.79 2.29 -4.33
CA ASP A 279 11.74 0.82 -4.16
C ASP A 279 11.66 0.43 -2.68
N GLN A 280 12.30 1.23 -1.81
CA GLN A 280 12.24 0.99 -0.37
C GLN A 280 10.84 1.29 0.18
N GLN A 281 10.22 2.39 -0.24
CA GLN A 281 8.83 2.73 0.11
C GLN A 281 7.86 1.67 -0.43
N MET A 282 8.08 1.18 -1.65
CA MET A 282 7.33 0.06 -2.22
C MET A 282 7.44 -1.20 -1.36
N SER A 283 8.63 -1.49 -0.84
CA SER A 283 8.85 -2.63 0.06
C SER A 283 8.12 -2.46 1.40
N LEU A 284 8.00 -1.23 1.91
CA LEU A 284 7.20 -0.92 3.10
C LEU A 284 5.70 -1.16 2.84
N LEU A 285 5.19 -0.67 1.71
CA LEU A 285 3.78 -0.91 1.31
C LEU A 285 3.50 -2.42 1.18
N TYR A 286 4.39 -3.15 0.56
CA TYR A 286 4.29 -4.61 0.45
C TYR A 286 4.28 -5.29 1.81
N GLY A 287 5.12 -4.83 2.76
CA GLY A 287 5.19 -5.34 4.14
C GLY A 287 4.07 -4.83 5.06
N SER A 288 3.18 -3.94 4.60
CA SER A 288 2.11 -3.37 5.41
C SER A 288 0.90 -4.29 5.59
N GLY A 289 0.74 -5.30 4.73
CA GLY A 289 -0.45 -6.14 4.66
C GLY A 289 -1.56 -5.58 3.77
N ALA A 290 -1.32 -4.45 3.08
CA ALA A 290 -2.26 -3.91 2.10
C ALA A 290 -2.39 -4.84 0.88
N ASN A 291 -3.59 -4.94 0.35
CA ASN A 291 -3.92 -5.55 -0.94
C ASN A 291 -4.35 -4.49 -1.96
N SER A 292 -4.77 -3.34 -1.46
CA SER A 292 -5.27 -2.22 -2.24
C SER A 292 -4.52 -0.93 -1.89
N ILE A 293 -4.29 -0.10 -2.90
CA ILE A 293 -3.73 1.24 -2.73
C ILE A 293 -4.69 2.25 -3.36
N ILE A 294 -5.11 3.24 -2.58
CA ILE A 294 -5.79 4.43 -3.07
C ILE A 294 -4.72 5.51 -3.19
N VAL A 295 -4.52 6.06 -4.36
CA VAL A 295 -3.54 7.11 -4.63
C VAL A 295 -4.24 8.45 -4.71
N LEU A 296 -3.88 9.36 -3.81
CA LEU A 296 -4.37 10.74 -3.76
C LEU A 296 -3.17 11.67 -3.94
N THR A 297 -2.91 12.05 -5.18
CA THR A 297 -1.91 13.07 -5.55
C THR A 297 -2.60 14.40 -5.81
N ASP A 298 -1.83 15.48 -5.78
CA ASP A 298 -2.33 16.81 -6.11
C ASP A 298 -3.00 16.82 -7.49
N ASN A 299 -4.07 17.59 -7.62
CA ASN A 299 -4.88 17.68 -8.86
C ASN A 299 -4.21 18.60 -9.89
N ASP A 300 -2.95 18.32 -10.21
CA ASP A 300 -2.15 19.03 -11.20
C ASP A 300 -1.42 18.07 -12.15
N ASN A 301 -0.72 18.63 -13.14
CA ASN A 301 0.05 17.83 -14.12
C ASN A 301 1.18 17.00 -13.48
N ALA A 302 1.72 17.40 -12.33
CA ALA A 302 2.77 16.68 -11.65
C ALA A 302 2.17 15.47 -10.90
N GLY A 303 1.04 15.67 -10.21
CA GLY A 303 0.29 14.61 -9.52
C GLY A 303 -0.25 13.56 -10.51
N GLU A 304 -0.76 13.96 -11.68
CA GLU A 304 -1.18 13.00 -12.71
C GLU A 304 -0.03 12.11 -13.18
N LYS A 305 1.14 12.71 -13.46
CA LYS A 305 2.34 11.95 -13.83
C LYS A 305 2.83 11.05 -12.70
N ALA A 306 2.75 11.52 -11.45
CA ALA A 306 3.08 10.73 -10.27
C ALA A 306 2.15 9.51 -10.16
N SER A 307 0.83 9.71 -10.28
CA SER A 307 -0.18 8.65 -10.26
C SER A 307 0.08 7.59 -11.33
N MET A 308 0.42 8.01 -12.57
CA MET A 308 0.77 7.06 -13.65
C MET A 308 2.00 6.23 -13.30
N LYS A 309 3.08 6.85 -12.79
CA LYS A 309 4.31 6.13 -12.38
C LYS A 309 4.04 5.16 -11.22
N ILE A 310 3.26 5.58 -10.22
CA ILE A 310 2.88 4.76 -9.09
C ILE A 310 2.05 3.56 -9.58
N ASN A 311 1.09 3.78 -10.48
CA ASN A 311 0.31 2.70 -11.08
C ASN A 311 1.20 1.67 -11.78
N GLU A 312 2.11 2.11 -12.65
CA GLU A 312 3.03 1.20 -13.35
C GLU A 312 3.87 0.36 -12.38
N LYS A 313 4.27 0.95 -11.26
CA LYS A 313 5.09 0.29 -10.24
C LYS A 313 4.28 -0.68 -9.38
N CYS A 314 3.04 -0.35 -9.05
CA CYS A 314 2.23 -1.02 -8.04
C CYS A 314 1.18 -1.98 -8.60
N LYS A 315 0.66 -1.76 -9.82
CA LYS A 315 -0.49 -2.47 -10.41
C LYS A 315 -0.36 -3.99 -10.47
N ARG A 316 0.87 -4.53 -10.41
CA ARG A 316 1.11 -5.99 -10.42
C ARG A 316 0.99 -6.64 -9.03
N LEU A 317 1.05 -5.83 -7.98
CA LEU A 317 1.09 -6.30 -6.59
C LEU A 317 -0.14 -5.87 -5.80
N PHE A 318 -0.80 -4.78 -6.21
CA PHE A 318 -1.91 -4.18 -5.50
C PHE A 318 -3.06 -3.86 -6.45
N ARG A 319 -4.26 -3.87 -5.91
CA ARG A 319 -5.41 -3.26 -6.55
C ARG A 319 -5.30 -1.74 -6.39
N MET A 320 -5.36 -1.03 -7.52
CA MET A 320 -5.10 0.41 -7.56
C MET A 320 -6.39 1.20 -7.74
N PHE A 321 -6.54 2.29 -6.99
CA PHE A 321 -7.64 3.25 -7.11
C PHE A 321 -7.07 4.66 -7.26
N PHE A 322 -7.65 5.43 -8.15
CA PHE A 322 -7.27 6.80 -8.47
C PHE A 322 -8.52 7.68 -8.48
N PRO A 323 -9.06 8.04 -7.30
CA PRO A 323 -10.22 8.91 -7.25
C PRO A 323 -9.87 10.31 -7.77
N LYS A 324 -10.83 10.94 -8.44
CA LYS A 324 -10.73 12.36 -8.79
C LYS A 324 -11.26 13.16 -7.62
N MET A 325 -10.45 14.08 -7.13
CA MET A 325 -10.84 15.03 -6.09
C MET A 325 -11.38 16.31 -6.73
N ASN A 326 -12.34 16.95 -6.06
CA ASN A 326 -12.86 18.26 -6.49
C ASN A 326 -11.96 19.42 -6.03
N CYS A 327 -11.02 19.18 -5.13
CA CYS A 327 -10.05 20.16 -4.62
C CYS A 327 -8.68 20.04 -5.29
N SER A 328 -7.79 21.01 -5.05
CA SER A 328 -6.45 21.07 -5.63
C SER A 328 -5.47 20.09 -4.97
N ASP A 329 -5.56 19.92 -3.66
CA ASP A 329 -4.76 18.96 -2.87
C ASP A 329 -5.57 18.37 -1.70
N VAL A 330 -5.09 17.24 -1.15
CA VAL A 330 -5.74 16.54 -0.03
C VAL A 330 -5.77 17.40 1.24
N GLY A 331 -4.78 18.26 1.44
CA GLY A 331 -4.69 19.15 2.61
C GLY A 331 -5.80 20.21 2.67
N GLU A 332 -6.48 20.46 1.53
CA GLU A 332 -7.61 21.40 1.42
C GLU A 332 -8.98 20.75 1.61
N LEU A 333 -9.05 19.39 1.68
CA LEU A 333 -10.32 18.67 1.82
C LEU A 333 -11.06 19.06 3.11
N GLY A 334 -12.34 19.38 2.96
CA GLY A 334 -13.28 19.48 4.07
C GLY A 334 -13.97 18.14 4.35
N SER A 335 -14.75 18.06 5.43
CA SER A 335 -15.52 16.85 5.77
C SER A 335 -16.51 16.46 4.67
N ASP A 336 -17.11 17.45 4.00
CA ASP A 336 -18.06 17.21 2.91
C ASP A 336 -17.37 16.62 1.67
N ASP A 337 -16.15 17.11 1.35
CA ASP A 337 -15.35 16.62 0.24
C ASP A 337 -14.88 15.16 0.50
N ILE A 338 -14.49 14.86 1.74
CA ILE A 338 -14.12 13.49 2.11
C ILE A 338 -15.30 12.54 1.98
N THR A 339 -16.49 12.98 2.39
CA THR A 339 -17.71 12.18 2.26
C THR A 339 -18.08 11.97 0.79
N SER A 340 -17.94 12.99 -0.07
CA SER A 340 -18.31 12.89 -1.49
C SER A 340 -17.25 12.16 -2.34
N ASP A 341 -15.98 12.41 -2.10
CA ASP A 341 -14.90 12.03 -3.02
C ASP A 341 -14.13 10.78 -2.54
N ILE A 342 -13.96 10.64 -1.23
CA ILE A 342 -13.12 9.57 -0.65
C ILE A 342 -13.95 8.39 -0.15
N GLN A 343 -15.04 8.63 0.55
CA GLN A 343 -15.84 7.55 1.16
C GLN A 343 -16.35 6.52 0.14
N PRO A 344 -16.87 6.91 -1.06
CA PRO A 344 -17.29 5.92 -2.05
C PRO A 344 -16.16 5.01 -2.54
N ILE A 345 -14.91 5.51 -2.52
CA ILE A 345 -13.74 4.73 -2.90
C ILE A 345 -13.33 3.77 -1.78
N LEU A 346 -13.45 4.20 -0.52
CA LEU A 346 -13.24 3.33 0.63
C LEU A 346 -14.23 2.16 0.63
N GLU A 347 -15.50 2.42 0.30
CA GLU A 347 -16.53 1.40 0.12
C GLU A 347 -16.18 0.43 -1.02
N GLN A 348 -15.74 0.94 -2.18
CA GLN A 348 -15.27 0.11 -3.30
C GLN A 348 -14.02 -0.71 -2.94
N ALA A 349 -13.19 -0.20 -2.06
CA ALA A 349 -12.03 -0.92 -1.54
C ALA A 349 -12.40 -1.93 -0.44
N GLY A 350 -13.66 -1.96 0.01
CA GLY A 350 -14.18 -2.89 1.01
C GLY A 350 -13.81 -2.51 2.44
N ILE A 351 -13.70 -1.21 2.75
CA ILE A 351 -13.29 -0.71 4.07
C ILE A 351 -14.48 -0.39 4.97
N TYR A 352 -15.66 -0.14 4.41
CA TYR A 352 -16.92 0.15 5.11
C TYR A 352 -18.03 -0.78 4.61
#